data_dd3a266df8fa0bcb8877fcb8a6595eec
#
_entry.id   dd3a266df8fa0bcb8877fcb8a6595eec
#
_cell.length_a   1.000
_cell.length_b   1.000
_cell.length_c   1.000
_cell.angle_alpha   90.00
_cell.angle_beta   90.00
_cell.angle_gamma   90.00
#
_symmetry.space_group_name_H-M   'P 1'
#
loop_
_entity.id
_entity.type
_entity.pdbx_description
1 polymer ?
#
loop_
_entity_poly.entity_id
_entity_poly.type
_entity_poly.pdbx_seq_one_letter_code
_entity_poly.pdbx_strand_id
1 'polypeptide(L)'
;MKQTIGLLFIFLLWGNFCRAEIRIMPLGDSITEGGYEKRPGFPTTEGSYRTSLVPRLLSLNSKLSFVGSREAGPTALAQKRHEGHSGWRVDELIAGRVYARSYERGIRSWLPTYNPDIILLMIGTNDILQNYFIDQAPLRFQKLIDEIQRLTPRATILIASAIPTNNDHLNAEIEKYNSEIHSFVLSQRSQGASIYWVDMYNEAKMSWRKGDFSDGVHPSALGYLKMADVWFNHVAPFVSASLLRASLRE
;
A
#
# COMPACT_ATOMS: atom_id res chain seq x y z
N MET A 1 5.74 -55.92 50.03
CA MET A 1 6.27 -54.93 49.07
C MET A 1 5.15 -54.56 48.11
N LYS A 2 4.54 -53.40 48.26
CA LYS A 2 3.53 -52.88 47.36
C LYS A 2 4.19 -51.86 46.41
N GLN A 3 4.28 -52.17 45.12
CA GLN A 3 4.74 -51.23 44.10
C GLN A 3 3.60 -50.31 43.70
N THR A 4 3.77 -49.05 43.91
CA THR A 4 2.86 -47.98 43.46
C THR A 4 3.28 -47.53 42.08
N ILE A 5 2.49 -47.83 41.05
CA ILE A 5 2.70 -47.33 39.67
C ILE A 5 2.14 -45.91 39.59
N GLY A 6 3.03 -44.94 39.51
CA GLY A 6 2.66 -43.54 39.27
C GLY A 6 2.29 -43.32 37.79
N LEU A 7 1.03 -43.01 37.50
CA LEU A 7 0.62 -42.53 36.18
C LEU A 7 1.08 -41.09 35.99
N LEU A 8 2.01 -40.92 35.05
CA LEU A 8 2.47 -39.59 34.59
C LEU A 8 1.44 -39.07 33.56
N PHE A 9 0.60 -38.13 33.96
CA PHE A 9 -0.29 -37.41 33.05
C PHE A 9 0.56 -36.36 32.31
N ILE A 10 0.88 -36.65 31.04
CA ILE A 10 1.45 -35.64 30.12
C ILE A 10 0.27 -34.80 29.64
N PHE A 11 0.13 -33.61 30.22
CA PHE A 11 -0.72 -32.56 29.68
C PHE A 11 -0.07 -32.04 28.38
N LEU A 12 -0.54 -32.54 27.24
CA LEU A 12 -0.31 -31.91 25.95
C LEU A 12 -1.05 -30.56 25.95
N LEU A 13 -0.33 -29.49 26.30
CA LEU A 13 -0.76 -28.13 26.03
C LEU A 13 -0.83 -27.94 24.51
N TRP A 14 -1.98 -28.18 23.95
CA TRP A 14 -2.31 -27.68 22.63
C TRP A 14 -2.37 -26.15 22.73
N GLY A 15 -1.22 -25.54 22.60
CA GLY A 15 -1.13 -24.10 22.37
C GLY A 15 -1.82 -23.82 21.04
N ASN A 16 -3.01 -23.23 21.08
CA ASN A 16 -3.60 -22.58 19.91
C ASN A 16 -2.60 -21.49 19.48
N PHE A 17 -1.66 -21.83 18.60
CA PHE A 17 -0.85 -20.85 17.89
C PHE A 17 -1.79 -20.06 17.01
N CYS A 18 -2.34 -18.98 17.60
CA CYS A 18 -3.08 -17.98 16.86
C CYS A 18 -2.13 -17.44 15.80
N ARG A 19 -2.32 -17.85 14.56
CA ARG A 19 -1.57 -17.38 13.41
C ARG A 19 -1.66 -15.86 13.40
N ALA A 20 -0.52 -15.16 13.47
CA ALA A 20 -0.49 -13.71 13.53
C ALA A 20 -1.20 -13.13 12.29
N GLU A 21 -2.10 -12.19 12.52
CA GLU A 21 -2.76 -11.42 11.47
C GLU A 21 -1.72 -10.59 10.73
N ILE A 22 -1.79 -10.56 9.38
CA ILE A 22 -0.93 -9.70 8.56
C ILE A 22 -1.68 -8.39 8.29
N ARG A 23 -1.13 -7.29 8.71
CA ARG A 23 -1.69 -5.94 8.53
C ARG A 23 -1.09 -5.26 7.32
N ILE A 24 -1.94 -4.91 6.35
CA ILE A 24 -1.56 -4.25 5.11
C ILE A 24 -2.08 -2.81 5.14
N MET A 25 -1.20 -1.82 4.95
CA MET A 25 -1.57 -0.41 4.86
C MET A 25 -1.39 0.10 3.43
N PRO A 26 -2.48 0.34 2.69
CA PRO A 26 -2.44 1.16 1.49
C PRO A 26 -2.18 2.62 1.88
N LEU A 27 -1.08 3.22 1.41
CA LEU A 27 -0.62 4.56 1.76
C LEU A 27 -0.35 5.37 0.50
N GLY A 28 -0.90 6.58 0.39
CA GLY A 28 -0.69 7.44 -0.77
C GLY A 28 -1.65 8.61 -0.86
N ASP A 29 -1.92 9.02 -2.08
CA ASP A 29 -2.77 10.17 -2.41
C ASP A 29 -4.20 9.77 -2.85
N SER A 30 -4.81 10.59 -3.72
CA SER A 30 -6.13 10.37 -4.29
C SER A 30 -6.27 9.07 -5.08
N ILE A 31 -5.20 8.60 -5.72
CA ILE A 31 -5.21 7.36 -6.49
C ILE A 31 -5.35 6.15 -5.54
N THR A 32 -4.75 6.24 -4.35
CA THR A 32 -4.96 5.25 -3.28
C THR A 32 -6.33 5.40 -2.61
N GLU A 33 -6.85 6.63 -2.42
CA GLU A 33 -8.18 6.86 -1.85
C GLU A 33 -9.30 6.32 -2.76
N GLY A 34 -9.29 6.71 -4.04
CA GLY A 34 -10.33 6.38 -5.02
C GLY A 34 -11.58 7.25 -4.90
N GLY A 35 -12.62 6.95 -5.69
CA GLY A 35 -13.93 7.60 -5.54
C GLY A 35 -14.15 8.85 -6.40
N TYR A 36 -13.30 9.09 -7.39
CA TYR A 36 -13.39 10.29 -8.24
C TYR A 36 -14.43 10.18 -9.36
N GLU A 37 -14.86 8.99 -9.73
CA GLU A 37 -15.87 8.80 -10.75
C GLU A 37 -17.25 8.68 -10.11
N LYS A 38 -18.00 9.78 -10.13
CA LYS A 38 -19.38 9.85 -9.62
C LYS A 38 -20.41 10.06 -10.75
N ARG A 39 -20.08 9.61 -11.98
CA ARG A 39 -20.99 9.77 -13.13
C ARG A 39 -22.04 8.66 -13.14
N PRO A 40 -23.34 8.98 -13.20
CA PRO A 40 -24.38 7.96 -13.38
C PRO A 40 -24.11 7.10 -14.62
N GLY A 41 -24.18 5.78 -14.45
CA GLY A 41 -23.96 4.83 -15.54
C GLY A 41 -22.49 4.36 -15.71
N PHE A 42 -21.55 4.88 -14.93
CA PHE A 42 -20.16 4.39 -14.90
C PHE A 42 -19.90 3.48 -13.70
N PRO A 43 -18.99 2.48 -13.81
CA PRO A 43 -18.56 1.69 -12.67
C PRO A 43 -17.98 2.58 -11.59
N THR A 44 -18.25 2.26 -10.34
CA THR A 44 -17.68 3.00 -9.21
C THR A 44 -16.17 2.81 -9.11
N THR A 45 -15.44 3.89 -8.87
CA THR A 45 -14.02 3.87 -8.52
C THR A 45 -13.82 3.90 -6.99
N GLU A 46 -14.90 3.81 -6.22
CA GLU A 46 -14.83 3.74 -4.76
C GLU A 46 -13.97 2.55 -4.32
N GLY A 47 -13.04 2.80 -3.39
CA GLY A 47 -12.10 1.79 -2.93
C GLY A 47 -10.90 1.57 -3.84
N SER A 48 -10.76 2.28 -4.96
CA SER A 48 -9.61 2.22 -5.87
C SER A 48 -9.25 0.78 -6.27
N TYR A 49 -7.96 0.47 -6.46
CA TYR A 49 -7.44 -0.88 -6.70
C TYR A 49 -7.78 -1.87 -5.56
N ARG A 50 -8.09 -1.38 -4.34
CA ARG A 50 -8.46 -2.23 -3.20
C ARG A 50 -9.73 -3.05 -3.46
N THR A 51 -10.67 -2.51 -4.25
CA THR A 51 -11.92 -3.21 -4.59
C THR A 51 -11.66 -4.59 -5.22
N SER A 52 -10.64 -4.71 -6.05
CA SER A 52 -10.26 -5.99 -6.68
C SER A 52 -9.12 -6.71 -5.95
N LEU A 53 -8.22 -5.98 -5.28
CA LEU A 53 -7.07 -6.55 -4.59
C LEU A 53 -7.46 -7.29 -3.29
N VAL A 54 -8.31 -6.67 -2.47
CA VAL A 54 -8.70 -7.22 -1.14
C VAL A 54 -9.29 -8.62 -1.24
N PRO A 55 -10.32 -8.91 -2.05
CA PRO A 55 -10.91 -10.25 -2.09
C PRO A 55 -9.90 -11.30 -2.57
N ARG A 56 -9.00 -10.94 -3.49
CA ARG A 56 -7.96 -11.86 -4.00
C ARG A 56 -6.93 -12.20 -2.93
N LEU A 57 -6.47 -11.22 -2.15
CA LEU A 57 -5.54 -11.48 -1.05
C LEU A 57 -6.19 -12.25 0.09
N LEU A 58 -7.45 -11.95 0.43
CA LEU A 58 -8.22 -12.71 1.43
C LEU A 58 -8.45 -14.17 1.02
N SER A 59 -8.53 -14.48 -0.29
CA SER A 59 -8.60 -15.86 -0.76
C SER A 59 -7.29 -16.63 -0.57
N LEU A 60 -6.14 -15.93 -0.57
CA LEU A 60 -4.85 -16.53 -0.24
C LEU A 60 -4.66 -16.69 1.27
N ASN A 61 -5.08 -15.71 2.04
CA ASN A 61 -4.96 -15.73 3.49
C ASN A 61 -6.10 -14.95 4.14
N SER A 62 -7.03 -15.67 4.77
CA SER A 62 -8.18 -15.07 5.46
C SER A 62 -7.80 -14.28 6.74
N LYS A 63 -6.56 -14.42 7.22
CA LYS A 63 -6.03 -13.68 8.38
C LYS A 63 -5.26 -12.41 7.96
N LEU A 64 -5.70 -11.76 6.90
CA LEU A 64 -5.22 -10.43 6.51
C LEU A 64 -6.16 -9.36 7.05
N SER A 65 -5.61 -8.22 7.44
CA SER A 65 -6.39 -7.00 7.64
C SER A 65 -5.78 -5.82 6.89
N PHE A 66 -6.65 -5.06 6.23
CA PHE A 66 -6.30 -3.76 5.70
C PHE A 66 -6.49 -2.71 6.81
N VAL A 67 -5.46 -1.90 7.04
CA VAL A 67 -5.41 -0.96 8.17
C VAL A 67 -5.24 0.48 7.69
N GLY A 68 -5.69 1.43 8.50
CA GLY A 68 -5.63 2.86 8.25
C GLY A 68 -6.75 3.61 8.94
N SER A 69 -6.65 4.95 8.95
CA SER A 69 -7.62 5.84 9.61
C SER A 69 -8.86 6.11 8.75
N ARG A 70 -8.75 5.92 7.44
CA ARG A 70 -9.82 6.17 6.48
C ARG A 70 -10.49 4.88 6.02
N GLU A 71 -11.74 4.99 5.63
CA GLU A 71 -12.53 3.92 5.03
C GLU A 71 -13.21 4.43 3.75
N ALA A 72 -12.93 3.77 2.63
CA ALA A 72 -13.60 4.02 1.36
C ALA A 72 -13.73 2.73 0.54
N GLY A 73 -14.87 2.57 -0.12
CA GLY A 73 -15.13 1.43 -0.99
C GLY A 73 -16.61 1.05 -1.02
N PRO A 74 -17.02 0.27 -2.03
CA PRO A 74 -18.39 -0.20 -2.17
C PRO A 74 -18.82 -1.02 -0.94
N THR A 75 -20.13 -1.08 -0.69
CA THR A 75 -20.70 -1.81 0.46
C THR A 75 -20.21 -3.26 0.54
N ALA A 76 -20.07 -3.92 -0.61
CA ALA A 76 -19.62 -5.31 -0.69
C ALA A 76 -18.12 -5.54 -0.40
N LEU A 77 -17.30 -4.47 -0.33
CA LEU A 77 -15.89 -4.61 0.00
C LEU A 77 -15.72 -4.95 1.47
N ALA A 78 -15.17 -6.13 1.76
CA ALA A 78 -15.05 -6.66 3.12
C ALA A 78 -14.14 -5.83 4.03
N GLN A 79 -13.07 -5.24 3.45
CA GLN A 79 -12.09 -4.44 4.20
C GLN A 79 -11.78 -3.15 3.43
N LYS A 80 -12.08 -2.00 4.04
CA LYS A 80 -12.09 -0.68 3.39
C LYS A 80 -10.99 0.26 3.86
N ARG A 81 -10.22 -0.12 4.89
CA ARG A 81 -9.26 0.76 5.55
C ARG A 81 -8.05 1.08 4.69
N HIS A 82 -7.58 2.32 4.76
CA HIS A 82 -6.45 2.86 4.01
C HIS A 82 -5.94 4.18 4.60
N GLU A 83 -4.80 4.66 4.10
CA GLU A 83 -4.25 6.01 4.27
C GLU A 83 -4.02 6.65 2.89
N GLY A 84 -5.05 6.68 2.06
CA GLY A 84 -5.08 7.47 0.83
C GLY A 84 -5.65 8.86 1.11
N HIS A 85 -4.91 9.91 0.76
CA HIS A 85 -5.23 11.30 1.07
C HIS A 85 -5.20 12.17 -0.19
N SER A 86 -6.36 12.58 -0.63
CA SER A 86 -6.55 13.31 -1.88
C SER A 86 -5.76 14.61 -1.96
N GLY A 87 -4.99 14.78 -3.03
CA GLY A 87 -4.21 15.99 -3.28
C GLY A 87 -2.94 16.14 -2.43
N TRP A 88 -2.60 15.13 -1.63
CA TRP A 88 -1.41 15.20 -0.77
C TRP A 88 -0.12 14.93 -1.54
N ARG A 89 0.92 15.66 -1.15
CA ARG A 89 2.31 15.49 -1.59
C ARG A 89 3.08 14.61 -0.62
N VAL A 90 4.30 14.29 -0.98
CA VAL A 90 5.22 13.48 -0.16
C VAL A 90 5.47 14.08 1.23
N ASP A 91 5.71 15.39 1.32
CA ASP A 91 5.97 16.08 2.60
C ASP A 91 4.74 16.08 3.52
N GLU A 92 3.55 16.14 2.96
CA GLU A 92 2.30 16.12 3.71
C GLU A 92 2.01 14.74 4.33
N LEU A 93 2.44 13.65 3.69
CA LEU A 93 2.37 12.32 4.32
C LEU A 93 3.22 12.25 5.60
N ILE A 94 4.37 12.93 5.63
CA ILE A 94 5.24 12.94 6.82
C ILE A 94 4.63 13.80 7.93
N ALA A 95 4.32 15.05 7.59
CA ALA A 95 3.98 16.08 8.58
C ALA A 95 2.49 16.14 8.92
N GLY A 96 1.63 15.64 8.05
CA GLY A 96 0.21 15.96 8.03
C GLY A 96 -0.07 17.26 7.29
N ARG A 97 -1.35 17.58 7.13
CA ARG A 97 -1.80 18.75 6.37
C ARG A 97 -2.82 19.56 7.16
N VAL A 98 -2.67 20.87 7.13
CA VAL A 98 -3.71 21.79 7.56
C VAL A 98 -4.66 22.04 6.39
N TYR A 99 -5.93 21.67 6.56
CA TYR A 99 -6.96 21.95 5.57
C TYR A 99 -8.10 22.75 6.24
N ALA A 100 -8.38 23.94 5.71
CA ALA A 100 -9.32 24.89 6.29
C ALA A 100 -8.97 25.20 7.77
N ARG A 101 -9.69 24.63 8.74
CA ARG A 101 -9.47 24.83 10.19
C ARG A 101 -9.16 23.53 10.92
N SER A 102 -8.95 22.43 10.16
CA SER A 102 -8.63 21.12 10.72
C SER A 102 -7.21 20.71 10.35
N TYR A 103 -6.56 19.98 11.24
CA TYR A 103 -5.27 19.36 11.01
C TYR A 103 -5.46 17.84 10.79
N GLU A 104 -5.11 17.38 9.60
CA GLU A 104 -5.03 15.96 9.32
C GLU A 104 -3.63 15.44 9.62
N ARG A 105 -3.56 14.36 10.37
CA ARG A 105 -2.29 13.79 10.85
C ARG A 105 -1.57 13.07 9.72
N GLY A 106 -0.23 12.90 9.86
CA GLY A 106 0.62 12.15 8.95
C GLY A 106 1.06 10.80 9.52
N ILE A 107 2.03 10.17 8.85
CA ILE A 107 2.53 8.83 9.17
C ILE A 107 3.02 8.69 10.61
N ARG A 108 3.48 9.77 11.24
CA ARG A 108 3.92 9.77 12.65
C ARG A 108 2.82 9.37 13.62
N SER A 109 1.56 9.57 13.23
CA SER A 109 0.39 9.14 14.01
C SER A 109 -0.11 7.77 13.57
N TRP A 110 -0.17 7.52 12.27
CA TRP A 110 -0.80 6.31 11.73
C TRP A 110 0.05 5.06 11.93
N LEU A 111 1.36 5.13 11.63
CA LEU A 111 2.23 3.96 11.70
C LEU A 111 2.33 3.36 13.10
N PRO A 112 2.52 4.14 14.19
CA PRO A 112 2.49 3.57 15.53
C PRO A 112 1.12 3.02 15.93
N THR A 113 0.03 3.64 15.44
CA THR A 113 -1.34 3.23 15.78
C THR A 113 -1.73 1.91 15.12
N TYR A 114 -1.45 1.79 13.82
CA TYR A 114 -1.90 0.64 13.01
C TYR A 114 -0.84 -0.43 12.87
N ASN A 115 0.44 -0.10 13.09
CA ASN A 115 1.60 -0.99 13.07
C ASN A 115 1.54 -2.02 11.93
N PRO A 116 1.57 -1.56 10.65
CA PRO A 116 1.43 -2.44 9.50
C PRO A 116 2.65 -3.37 9.34
N ASP A 117 2.40 -4.58 8.83
CA ASP A 117 3.45 -5.54 8.44
C ASP A 117 3.88 -5.32 6.98
N ILE A 118 2.94 -4.83 6.14
CA ILE A 118 3.18 -4.50 4.73
C ILE A 118 2.58 -3.12 4.45
N ILE A 119 3.36 -2.27 3.78
CA ILE A 119 2.91 -0.95 3.32
C ILE A 119 2.93 -0.93 1.79
N LEU A 120 1.79 -0.58 1.18
CA LEU A 120 1.64 -0.36 -0.26
C LEU A 120 1.69 1.13 -0.52
N LEU A 121 2.87 1.66 -0.84
CA LEU A 121 3.12 3.09 -0.99
C LEU A 121 3.10 3.51 -2.45
N MET A 122 2.25 4.49 -2.79
CA MET A 122 2.29 5.20 -4.06
C MET A 122 1.99 6.68 -3.83
N ILE A 123 2.98 7.54 -4.12
CA ILE A 123 2.94 8.98 -3.85
C ILE A 123 3.90 9.73 -4.77
N GLY A 124 3.70 11.04 -4.95
CA GLY A 124 4.55 11.94 -5.74
C GLY A 124 3.83 12.55 -6.92
N THR A 125 2.70 11.99 -7.34
CA THR A 125 1.88 12.56 -8.41
C THR A 125 1.53 14.03 -8.14
N ASN A 126 1.15 14.36 -6.92
CA ASN A 126 0.77 15.74 -6.56
C ASN A 126 1.96 16.70 -6.44
N ASP A 127 3.14 16.21 -6.13
CA ASP A 127 4.37 17.04 -6.17
C ASP A 127 4.61 17.57 -7.59
N ILE A 128 4.37 16.73 -8.60
CA ILE A 128 4.51 17.07 -10.02
C ILE A 128 3.34 17.92 -10.50
N LEU A 129 2.10 17.51 -10.26
CA LEU A 129 0.90 18.25 -10.69
C LEU A 129 0.82 19.66 -10.12
N GLN A 130 1.27 19.87 -8.88
CA GLN A 130 1.29 21.16 -8.20
C GLN A 130 2.55 21.96 -8.48
N ASN A 131 3.48 21.43 -9.30
CA ASN A 131 4.78 22.03 -9.58
C ASN A 131 5.53 22.41 -8.29
N TYR A 132 5.47 21.53 -7.27
CA TYR A 132 5.99 21.84 -5.94
C TYR A 132 7.44 21.41 -5.79
N PHE A 133 8.38 22.28 -6.16
CA PHE A 133 9.82 22.00 -6.11
C PHE A 133 10.13 20.58 -6.60
N ILE A 134 9.77 20.29 -7.85
CA ILE A 134 9.78 18.93 -8.44
C ILE A 134 11.16 18.27 -8.29
N ASP A 135 12.25 19.01 -8.54
CA ASP A 135 13.62 18.48 -8.40
C ASP A 135 13.98 18.06 -6.97
N GLN A 136 13.20 18.49 -5.97
CA GLN A 136 13.37 18.08 -4.58
C GLN A 136 12.40 16.97 -4.16
N ALA A 137 11.46 16.57 -5.00
CA ALA A 137 10.49 15.54 -4.69
C ALA A 137 11.15 14.18 -4.34
N PRO A 138 12.18 13.71 -5.06
CA PRO A 138 12.89 12.48 -4.70
C PRO A 138 13.57 12.56 -3.32
N LEU A 139 14.14 13.71 -2.96
CA LEU A 139 14.72 13.90 -1.63
C LEU A 139 13.66 13.89 -0.52
N ARG A 140 12.47 14.48 -0.77
CA ARG A 140 11.33 14.37 0.17
C ARG A 140 10.88 12.91 0.32
N PHE A 141 10.87 12.16 -0.79
CA PHE A 141 10.53 10.75 -0.77
C PHE A 141 11.53 9.91 0.05
N GLN A 142 12.83 10.15 -0.09
CA GLN A 142 13.84 9.50 0.74
C GLN A 142 13.57 9.74 2.23
N LYS A 143 13.30 11.00 2.63
CA LYS A 143 12.94 11.34 4.01
C LYS A 143 11.66 10.63 4.48
N LEU A 144 10.69 10.44 3.60
CA LEU A 144 9.48 9.67 3.90
C LEU A 144 9.82 8.22 4.21
N ILE A 145 10.66 7.57 3.40
CA ILE A 145 11.08 6.18 3.61
C ILE A 145 11.88 6.05 4.90
N ASP A 146 12.83 6.94 5.16
CA ASP A 146 13.62 6.94 6.42
C ASP A 146 12.70 7.01 7.64
N GLU A 147 11.67 7.87 7.59
CA GLU A 147 10.71 8.01 8.68
C GLU A 147 9.80 6.79 8.82
N ILE A 148 9.35 6.18 7.71
CA ILE A 148 8.59 4.92 7.74
C ILE A 148 9.43 3.80 8.37
N GLN A 149 10.67 3.62 7.94
CA GLN A 149 11.57 2.59 8.47
C GLN A 149 11.87 2.80 9.96
N ARG A 150 12.03 4.05 10.38
CA ARG A 150 12.21 4.40 11.80
C ARG A 150 11.00 4.03 12.65
N LEU A 151 9.79 4.28 12.14
CA LEU A 151 8.53 4.05 12.88
C LEU A 151 8.07 2.58 12.82
N THR A 152 8.38 1.89 11.72
CA THR A 152 7.97 0.50 11.48
C THR A 152 9.15 -0.34 10.94
N PRO A 153 10.20 -0.57 11.74
CA PRO A 153 11.46 -1.15 11.25
C PRO A 153 11.34 -2.60 10.76
N ARG A 154 10.22 -3.25 11.02
CA ARG A 154 9.94 -4.63 10.56
C ARG A 154 9.00 -4.70 9.37
N ALA A 155 8.42 -3.59 8.97
CA ALA A 155 7.48 -3.56 7.85
C ALA A 155 8.22 -3.80 6.52
N THR A 156 7.56 -4.52 5.63
CA THR A 156 7.93 -4.59 4.22
C THR A 156 7.26 -3.44 3.48
N ILE A 157 8.02 -2.64 2.75
CA ILE A 157 7.49 -1.51 1.99
C ILE A 157 7.54 -1.84 0.50
N LEU A 158 6.38 -1.93 -0.14
CA LEU A 158 6.22 -2.05 -1.58
C LEU A 158 5.97 -0.65 -2.15
N ILE A 159 6.91 -0.14 -2.94
CA ILE A 159 6.94 1.22 -3.46
C ILE A 159 6.58 1.18 -4.93
N ALA A 160 5.39 1.68 -5.28
CA ALA A 160 4.95 1.78 -6.65
C ALA A 160 5.40 3.08 -7.30
N SER A 161 5.80 2.99 -8.58
CA SER A 161 5.96 4.16 -9.43
C SER A 161 4.65 4.93 -9.56
N ALA A 162 4.72 6.25 -9.66
CA ALA A 162 3.60 7.08 -10.07
C ALA A 162 3.16 6.69 -11.48
N ILE A 163 1.84 6.65 -11.73
CA ILE A 163 1.25 6.25 -13.01
C ILE A 163 1.26 7.41 -14.02
N PRO A 164 1.12 7.14 -15.34
CA PRO A 164 1.04 8.21 -16.34
C PRO A 164 -0.23 9.06 -16.20
N THR A 165 -0.21 10.21 -16.82
CA THR A 165 -1.34 11.13 -16.99
C THR A 165 -1.69 11.28 -18.47
N ASN A 166 -2.69 12.09 -18.80
CA ASN A 166 -3.00 12.46 -20.20
C ASN A 166 -2.12 13.59 -20.75
N ASN A 167 -1.09 14.01 -20.03
CA ASN A 167 -0.21 15.12 -20.38
C ASN A 167 1.24 14.63 -20.53
N ASP A 168 1.77 14.65 -21.76
CA ASP A 168 3.09 14.12 -22.08
C ASP A 168 4.22 14.89 -21.35
N HIS A 169 4.07 16.21 -21.11
CA HIS A 169 5.06 16.97 -20.35
C HIS A 169 5.12 16.52 -18.90
N LEU A 170 3.97 16.31 -18.25
CA LEU A 170 3.91 15.79 -16.90
C LEU A 170 4.42 14.34 -16.83
N ASN A 171 4.18 13.55 -17.88
CA ASN A 171 4.69 12.18 -17.96
C ASN A 171 6.22 12.14 -17.99
N ALA A 172 6.88 13.08 -18.68
CA ALA A 172 8.35 13.17 -18.65
C ALA A 172 8.89 13.45 -17.23
N GLU A 173 8.23 14.33 -16.46
CA GLU A 173 8.59 14.58 -15.07
C GLU A 173 8.29 13.38 -14.16
N ILE A 174 7.18 12.68 -14.40
CA ILE A 174 6.83 11.44 -13.69
C ILE A 174 7.89 10.36 -13.94
N GLU A 175 8.31 10.16 -15.18
CA GLU A 175 9.34 9.17 -15.53
C GLU A 175 10.69 9.50 -14.87
N LYS A 176 11.09 10.79 -14.87
CA LYS A 176 12.29 11.25 -14.15
C LYS A 176 12.19 10.94 -12.66
N TYR A 177 11.09 11.34 -12.02
CA TYR A 177 10.83 11.06 -10.61
C TYR A 177 10.87 9.55 -10.33
N ASN A 178 10.16 8.74 -11.10
CA ASN A 178 10.14 7.28 -10.96
C ASN A 178 11.53 6.67 -11.08
N SER A 179 12.36 7.13 -12.02
CA SER A 179 13.73 6.66 -12.20
C SER A 179 14.62 6.95 -10.98
N GLU A 180 14.49 8.13 -10.39
CA GLU A 180 15.26 8.52 -9.20
C GLU A 180 14.80 7.68 -7.98
N ILE A 181 13.49 7.47 -7.79
CA ILE A 181 12.97 6.63 -6.71
C ILE A 181 13.39 5.17 -6.89
N HIS A 182 13.33 4.64 -8.12
CA HIS A 182 13.78 3.28 -8.40
C HIS A 182 15.26 3.09 -8.04
N SER A 183 16.12 4.03 -8.44
CA SER A 183 17.55 4.01 -8.11
C SER A 183 17.78 4.02 -6.60
N PHE A 184 17.04 4.85 -5.86
CA PHE A 184 17.06 4.87 -4.41
C PHE A 184 16.63 3.53 -3.80
N VAL A 185 15.53 2.93 -4.28
CA VAL A 185 15.06 1.61 -3.80
C VAL A 185 16.11 0.53 -4.00
N LEU A 186 16.76 0.48 -5.17
CA LEU A 186 17.82 -0.50 -5.45
C LEU A 186 19.00 -0.31 -4.49
N SER A 187 19.42 0.93 -4.24
CA SER A 187 20.49 1.25 -3.27
C SER A 187 20.14 0.78 -1.86
N GLN A 188 18.94 1.08 -1.37
CA GLN A 188 18.48 0.66 -0.04
C GLN A 188 18.40 -0.87 0.08
N ARG A 189 17.90 -1.55 -0.96
CA ARG A 189 17.87 -3.02 -0.98
C ARG A 189 19.26 -3.66 -0.91
N SER A 190 20.23 -3.08 -1.61
CA SER A 190 21.62 -3.58 -1.56
C SER A 190 22.23 -3.49 -0.14
N GLN A 191 21.67 -2.62 0.71
CA GLN A 191 22.01 -2.44 2.12
C GLN A 191 21.18 -3.32 3.08
N GLY A 192 20.29 -4.16 2.53
CA GLY A 192 19.48 -5.10 3.31
C GLY A 192 18.11 -4.55 3.74
N ALA A 193 17.70 -3.37 3.29
CA ALA A 193 16.38 -2.82 3.60
C ALA A 193 15.23 -3.65 3.00
N SER A 194 14.14 -3.83 3.75
CA SER A 194 12.94 -4.55 3.31
C SER A 194 12.01 -3.63 2.50
N ILE A 195 12.54 -3.07 1.41
CA ILE A 195 11.79 -2.25 0.47
C ILE A 195 11.87 -2.85 -0.93
N TYR A 196 10.79 -2.70 -1.73
CA TYR A 196 10.66 -3.37 -3.03
C TYR A 196 10.01 -2.43 -4.02
N TRP A 197 10.59 -2.36 -5.24
CA TRP A 197 10.00 -1.60 -6.33
C TRP A 197 8.85 -2.35 -6.98
N VAL A 198 7.80 -1.61 -7.33
CA VAL A 198 6.65 -2.06 -8.11
C VAL A 198 6.53 -1.12 -9.31
N ASP A 199 6.86 -1.60 -10.48
CA ASP A 199 6.83 -0.78 -11.70
C ASP A 199 5.39 -0.59 -12.21
N MET A 200 4.58 0.07 -11.41
CA MET A 200 3.16 0.32 -11.72
C MET A 200 2.98 1.06 -13.05
N TYR A 201 3.90 1.98 -13.37
CA TYR A 201 3.88 2.76 -14.61
C TYR A 201 3.87 1.88 -15.86
N ASN A 202 4.77 0.89 -15.90
CA ASN A 202 4.93 0.02 -17.06
C ASN A 202 4.08 -1.26 -16.97
N GLU A 203 4.02 -1.90 -15.80
CA GLU A 203 3.35 -3.20 -15.64
C GLU A 203 1.82 -3.10 -15.77
N ALA A 204 1.20 -2.01 -15.28
CA ALA A 204 -0.23 -1.82 -15.42
C ALA A 204 -0.67 -1.53 -16.87
N LYS A 205 0.28 -1.15 -17.76
CA LYS A 205 0.02 -0.87 -19.17
C LYS A 205 -1.19 0.04 -19.40
N MET A 206 -1.32 1.06 -18.54
CA MET A 206 -2.43 1.99 -18.59
C MET A 206 -2.33 2.91 -19.79
N SER A 207 -3.45 3.20 -20.41
CA SER A 207 -3.51 4.06 -21.58
C SER A 207 -4.74 4.95 -21.50
N TRP A 208 -4.52 6.27 -21.61
CA TRP A 208 -5.58 7.25 -21.74
C TRP A 208 -6.55 6.92 -22.87
N ARG A 209 -6.02 6.50 -24.03
CA ARG A 209 -6.81 6.19 -25.22
C ARG A 209 -7.67 4.93 -25.07
N LYS A 210 -7.42 4.10 -24.08
CA LYS A 210 -8.16 2.85 -23.82
C LYS A 210 -9.17 2.96 -22.70
N GLY A 211 -9.40 4.18 -22.18
CA GLY A 211 -10.38 4.41 -21.13
C GLY A 211 -9.95 3.97 -19.74
N ASP A 212 -8.62 3.83 -19.51
CA ASP A 212 -8.08 3.45 -18.21
C ASP A 212 -8.10 4.60 -17.18
N PHE A 213 -8.49 5.80 -17.61
CA PHE A 213 -8.58 6.98 -16.77
C PHE A 213 -9.99 7.59 -16.81
N SER A 214 -10.49 8.05 -15.68
CA SER A 214 -11.77 8.77 -15.56
C SER A 214 -11.64 10.26 -15.84
N ASP A 215 -10.46 10.81 -15.59
CA ASP A 215 -10.05 12.17 -15.94
C ASP A 215 -8.58 12.17 -16.40
N GLY A 216 -7.91 13.31 -16.41
CA GLY A 216 -6.51 13.40 -16.86
C GLY A 216 -5.48 12.69 -15.97
N VAL A 217 -5.86 12.25 -14.78
CA VAL A 217 -4.96 11.77 -13.72
C VAL A 217 -5.46 10.50 -13.04
N HIS A 218 -6.75 10.45 -12.68
CA HIS A 218 -7.29 9.38 -11.86
C HIS A 218 -7.71 8.18 -12.70
N PRO A 219 -7.37 6.95 -12.27
CA PRO A 219 -7.81 5.75 -12.95
C PRO A 219 -9.32 5.59 -12.98
N SER A 220 -9.84 5.06 -14.09
CA SER A 220 -11.18 4.51 -14.17
C SER A 220 -11.27 3.17 -13.42
N ALA A 221 -12.44 2.57 -13.34
CA ALA A 221 -12.59 1.23 -12.78
C ALA A 221 -11.71 0.19 -13.52
N LEU A 222 -11.53 0.32 -14.85
CA LEU A 222 -10.64 -0.53 -15.63
C LEU A 222 -9.17 -0.29 -15.29
N GLY A 223 -8.76 0.98 -15.13
CA GLY A 223 -7.41 1.33 -14.69
C GLY A 223 -7.11 0.79 -13.31
N TYR A 224 -8.01 0.91 -12.36
CA TYR A 224 -7.85 0.34 -11.03
C TYR A 224 -7.80 -1.19 -11.01
N LEU A 225 -8.50 -1.87 -11.92
CA LEU A 225 -8.39 -3.31 -12.08
C LEU A 225 -6.97 -3.72 -12.50
N LYS A 226 -6.38 -3.03 -13.47
CA LYS A 226 -4.99 -3.25 -13.92
C LYS A 226 -3.99 -2.99 -12.79
N MET A 227 -4.17 -1.92 -12.03
CA MET A 227 -3.33 -1.64 -10.85
C MET A 227 -3.47 -2.73 -9.79
N ALA A 228 -4.68 -3.27 -9.58
CA ALA A 228 -4.90 -4.37 -8.65
C ALA A 228 -4.18 -5.65 -9.08
N ASP A 229 -4.08 -5.91 -10.39
CA ASP A 229 -3.31 -7.04 -10.93
C ASP A 229 -1.82 -6.91 -10.60
N VAL A 230 -1.25 -5.73 -10.83
CA VAL A 230 0.16 -5.44 -10.50
C VAL A 230 0.38 -5.58 -8.99
N TRP A 231 -0.43 -4.90 -8.18
CA TRP A 231 -0.31 -5.02 -6.72
C TRP A 231 -0.42 -6.47 -6.25
N PHE A 232 -1.36 -7.24 -6.78
CA PHE A 232 -1.52 -8.65 -6.39
C PHE A 232 -0.26 -9.47 -6.67
N ASN A 233 0.33 -9.33 -7.87
CA ASN A 233 1.53 -10.06 -8.25
C ASN A 233 2.72 -9.77 -7.33
N HIS A 234 2.84 -8.52 -6.87
CA HIS A 234 3.92 -8.10 -5.98
C HIS A 234 3.66 -8.38 -4.49
N VAL A 235 2.40 -8.41 -4.04
CA VAL A 235 2.04 -8.61 -2.63
C VAL A 235 1.89 -10.10 -2.28
N ALA A 236 1.32 -10.90 -3.18
CA ALA A 236 1.01 -12.31 -2.96
C ALA A 236 2.19 -13.14 -2.43
N PRO A 237 3.45 -12.96 -2.90
CA PRO A 237 4.60 -13.69 -2.36
C PRO A 237 4.83 -13.46 -0.87
N PHE A 238 4.63 -12.24 -0.37
CA PHE A 238 4.83 -11.91 1.06
C PHE A 238 3.72 -12.50 1.93
N VAL A 239 2.50 -12.50 1.42
CA VAL A 239 1.33 -13.08 2.09
C VAL A 239 1.46 -14.60 2.16
N SER A 240 1.87 -15.27 1.07
CA SER A 240 2.05 -16.71 1.00
C SER A 240 3.25 -17.20 1.82
N ALA A 241 4.38 -16.48 1.79
CA ALA A 241 5.57 -16.85 2.55
C ALA A 241 5.33 -16.83 4.08
N SER A 242 4.47 -15.93 4.56
CA SER A 242 4.07 -15.90 5.96
C SER A 242 3.26 -17.14 6.36
N LEU A 243 2.51 -17.71 5.42
CA LEU A 243 1.78 -18.97 5.60
C LEU A 243 2.75 -20.15 5.78
N LEU A 244 3.78 -20.23 4.93
CA LEU A 244 4.80 -21.28 5.00
C LEU A 244 5.63 -21.21 6.30
N ARG A 245 6.04 -20.00 6.72
CA ARG A 245 6.80 -19.84 7.99
C ARG A 245 5.98 -20.20 9.22
N ALA A 246 4.67 -20.04 9.20
CA ALA A 246 3.80 -20.44 10.28
C ALA A 246 3.62 -21.97 10.33
N SER A 247 3.48 -22.65 9.17
CA SER A 247 3.35 -24.10 9.08
C SER A 247 4.64 -24.89 9.39
N LEU A 248 5.82 -24.28 9.26
CA LEU A 248 7.12 -24.89 9.61
C LEU A 248 7.47 -24.76 11.09
N ARG A 249 6.65 -24.06 11.89
CA ARG A 249 6.83 -23.90 13.34
C ARG A 249 5.82 -24.76 14.14
N GLU A 250 4.96 -25.46 13.46
CA GLU A 250 4.07 -26.51 13.99
C GLU A 250 4.73 -27.90 13.86
#